data_d62e91b594a966047b1d8f9dfd6beacf
#
_entry.id   d62e91b594a966047b1d8f9dfd6beacf
#
_cell.length_a   1.000
_cell.length_b   1.000
_cell.length_c   1.000
_cell.angle_alpha   90.00
_cell.angle_beta   90.00
_cell.angle_gamma   90.00
#
_symmetry.space_group_name_H-M   'P 1'
#
loop_
_entity.id
_entity.type
_entity.pdbx_description
1 polymer ?
#
loop_
_entity_poly.entity_id
_entity_poly.type
_entity_poly.pdbx_seq_one_letter_code
_entity_poly.pdbx_strand_id
1 'polypeptide(L)'
;KRQGKDGAKLEYSKSWAKEFMQDANIPTAKFWKVSSPEEAKKIIHSTSIPLVVKADGLASGKGVFIPDSKEECVRATESIFNGQFGKSGNMVVLEEKIHGPEVSVFALCDGTKYILLPSAQDHKRLNEEDKGPNTGGMGAYSPAPLLTKNYLERIIKEIIEPTINELNKKNIDYKGVIYFGLMITKSGPKVIEYNCRFGDPECQTIMPLMDQSFVFLLEKCSMGNLIGSEKIDTSDKVSGCVIATSKGYPHEYKTGFPIKIGRIDPNDCQIFDSGTSLSKDGELLTDGGRVLSIVCQDKDFDLVFEKAYKNLKEINFDGIYFRNDIGHQVR
;
A
#
# COMPACT_ATOMS: atom_id res chain seq x y z
N LYS A 1 1.74 23.07 0.39
CA LYS A 1 0.51 22.98 -0.43
C LYS A 1 0.12 21.50 -0.48
N ARG A 2 -1.15 21.17 -0.26
CA ARG A 2 -1.68 19.84 -0.47
C ARG A 2 -1.76 19.57 -1.97
N GLN A 3 -1.65 18.31 -2.38
CA GLN A 3 -2.04 17.87 -3.72
C GLN A 3 -3.38 18.50 -4.05
N GLY A 4 -3.48 19.15 -5.22
CA GLY A 4 -4.75 19.69 -5.66
C GLY A 4 -5.79 18.58 -5.77
N LYS A 5 -7.08 18.93 -5.74
CA LYS A 5 -8.19 17.99 -5.89
C LYS A 5 -8.01 17.07 -7.12
N ASP A 6 -7.40 17.59 -8.17
CA ASP A 6 -7.19 16.82 -9.41
C ASP A 6 -6.06 15.79 -9.27
N GLY A 7 -4.98 16.09 -8.56
CA GLY A 7 -3.91 15.12 -8.29
C GLY A 7 -4.37 13.95 -7.42
N ALA A 8 -5.29 14.21 -6.49
CA ALA A 8 -5.87 13.16 -5.66
C ALA A 8 -6.70 12.13 -6.43
N LYS A 9 -7.12 12.44 -7.68
CA LYS A 9 -7.83 11.49 -8.56
C LYS A 9 -7.05 10.22 -8.82
N LEU A 10 -5.71 10.28 -8.80
CA LEU A 10 -4.88 9.08 -8.94
C LEU A 10 -5.25 7.98 -7.93
N GLU A 11 -5.63 8.37 -6.70
CA GLU A 11 -6.01 7.41 -5.65
C GLU A 11 -7.52 7.21 -5.55
N TYR A 12 -8.32 8.30 -5.56
CA TYR A 12 -9.74 8.16 -5.25
C TYR A 12 -10.62 7.72 -6.42
N SER A 13 -10.14 7.76 -7.68
CA SER A 13 -10.87 7.26 -8.84
C SER A 13 -10.02 6.29 -9.65
N LYS A 14 -10.29 5.00 -9.48
CA LYS A 14 -9.58 3.94 -10.19
C LYS A 14 -9.82 4.00 -11.70
N SER A 15 -11.06 4.35 -12.10
CA SER A 15 -11.40 4.51 -13.51
C SER A 15 -10.62 5.65 -14.15
N TRP A 16 -10.50 6.79 -13.47
CA TRP A 16 -9.71 7.91 -13.96
C TRP A 16 -8.22 7.57 -14.00
N ALA A 17 -7.69 6.90 -12.96
CA ALA A 17 -6.30 6.47 -12.92
C ALA A 17 -5.96 5.50 -14.06
N LYS A 18 -6.89 4.61 -14.43
CA LYS A 18 -6.73 3.70 -15.57
C LYS A 18 -6.71 4.44 -16.91
N GLU A 19 -7.60 5.40 -17.12
CA GLU A 19 -7.57 6.24 -18.31
C GLU A 19 -6.30 7.09 -18.37
N PHE A 20 -5.88 7.67 -17.25
CA PHE A 20 -4.61 8.39 -17.13
C PHE A 20 -3.42 7.52 -17.53
N MET A 21 -3.36 6.27 -17.06
CA MET A 21 -2.29 5.33 -17.43
C MET A 21 -2.35 4.97 -18.92
N GLN A 22 -3.54 4.81 -19.48
CA GLN A 22 -3.73 4.54 -20.91
C GLN A 22 -3.26 5.71 -21.77
N ASP A 23 -3.64 6.95 -21.43
CA ASP A 23 -3.24 8.18 -22.13
C ASP A 23 -1.71 8.36 -22.15
N ALA A 24 -1.05 7.96 -21.06
CA ALA A 24 0.41 8.06 -20.87
C ALA A 24 1.18 6.80 -21.33
N ASN A 25 0.52 5.77 -21.86
CA ASN A 25 1.11 4.47 -22.21
C ASN A 25 1.83 3.79 -21.03
N ILE A 26 1.34 3.98 -19.80
CA ILE A 26 1.90 3.36 -18.60
C ILE A 26 1.41 1.91 -18.51
N PRO A 27 2.32 0.93 -18.32
CA PRO A 27 1.95 -0.47 -18.22
C PRO A 27 1.00 -0.75 -17.04
N THR A 28 -0.17 -1.28 -17.34
CA THR A 28 -1.19 -1.69 -16.36
C THR A 28 -1.99 -2.87 -16.89
N ALA A 29 -2.83 -3.48 -16.05
CA ALA A 29 -3.75 -4.53 -16.48
C ALA A 29 -4.79 -3.99 -17.48
N LYS A 30 -5.21 -4.81 -18.44
CA LYS A 30 -6.35 -4.50 -19.28
C LYS A 30 -7.59 -4.25 -18.43
N PHE A 31 -8.39 -3.25 -18.75
CA PHE A 31 -9.51 -2.87 -17.92
C PHE A 31 -10.75 -2.45 -18.72
N TRP A 32 -11.88 -2.48 -18.05
CA TRP A 32 -13.16 -1.99 -18.54
C TRP A 32 -13.83 -1.20 -17.42
N LYS A 33 -14.39 -0.04 -17.78
CA LYS A 33 -15.25 0.75 -16.90
C LYS A 33 -16.68 0.37 -17.16
N VAL A 34 -17.46 0.14 -16.12
CA VAL A 34 -18.86 -0.22 -16.22
C VAL A 34 -19.69 0.62 -15.25
N SER A 35 -20.84 1.06 -15.73
CA SER A 35 -21.76 1.94 -15.01
C SER A 35 -23.06 1.25 -14.60
N SER A 36 -23.24 -0.01 -15.00
CA SER A 36 -24.39 -0.83 -14.62
C SER A 36 -24.05 -2.31 -14.48
N PRO A 37 -24.85 -3.07 -13.71
CA PRO A 37 -24.71 -4.52 -13.61
C PRO A 37 -24.85 -5.23 -14.96
N GLU A 38 -25.72 -4.74 -15.85
CA GLU A 38 -26.00 -5.32 -17.17
C GLU A 38 -24.79 -5.18 -18.09
N GLU A 39 -24.13 -4.01 -18.07
CA GLU A 39 -22.90 -3.76 -18.82
C GLU A 39 -21.78 -4.68 -18.31
N ALA A 40 -21.63 -4.78 -16.99
CA ALA A 40 -20.65 -5.67 -16.37
C ALA A 40 -20.86 -7.13 -16.76
N LYS A 41 -22.11 -7.64 -16.70
CA LYS A 41 -22.46 -9.01 -17.09
C LYS A 41 -22.07 -9.32 -18.53
N LYS A 42 -22.32 -8.38 -19.47
CA LYS A 42 -21.93 -8.55 -20.88
C LYS A 42 -20.42 -8.75 -21.01
N ILE A 43 -19.61 -7.92 -20.34
CA ILE A 43 -18.15 -8.02 -20.38
C ILE A 43 -17.67 -9.31 -19.72
N ILE A 44 -18.17 -9.63 -18.52
CA ILE A 44 -17.78 -10.83 -17.76
C ILE A 44 -18.06 -12.11 -18.59
N HIS A 45 -19.21 -12.19 -19.25
CA HIS A 45 -19.56 -13.36 -20.05
C HIS A 45 -18.78 -13.44 -21.37
N SER A 46 -18.49 -12.30 -22.01
CA SER A 46 -17.78 -12.26 -23.29
C SER A 46 -16.28 -12.47 -23.19
N THR A 47 -15.67 -12.25 -22.01
CA THR A 47 -14.22 -12.45 -21.83
C THR A 47 -13.89 -13.86 -21.33
N SER A 48 -12.76 -14.41 -21.80
CA SER A 48 -12.14 -15.63 -21.25
C SER A 48 -11.06 -15.34 -20.18
N ILE A 49 -10.73 -14.06 -19.98
CA ILE A 49 -9.68 -13.64 -19.07
C ILE A 49 -10.23 -13.59 -17.63
N PRO A 50 -9.54 -14.17 -16.62
CA PRO A 50 -9.90 -13.98 -15.23
C PRO A 50 -9.90 -12.50 -14.84
N LEU A 51 -10.88 -12.06 -14.06
CA LEU A 51 -11.10 -10.65 -13.75
C LEU A 51 -10.95 -10.37 -12.25
N VAL A 52 -10.51 -9.16 -11.95
CA VAL A 52 -10.59 -8.50 -10.65
C VAL A 52 -11.69 -7.44 -10.73
N VAL A 53 -12.53 -7.34 -9.71
CA VAL A 53 -13.63 -6.39 -9.63
C VAL A 53 -13.29 -5.32 -8.60
N LYS A 54 -13.29 -4.04 -9.00
CA LYS A 54 -12.92 -2.93 -8.12
C LYS A 54 -14.02 -1.86 -8.10
N ALA A 55 -14.48 -1.46 -6.91
CA ALA A 55 -15.26 -0.24 -6.75
C ALA A 55 -14.39 0.97 -7.11
N ASP A 56 -14.92 1.93 -7.87
CA ASP A 56 -14.13 3.05 -8.40
C ASP A 56 -13.56 3.97 -7.31
N GLY A 57 -14.37 4.32 -6.30
CA GLY A 57 -13.98 5.25 -5.26
C GLY A 57 -13.19 4.63 -4.11
N LEU A 58 -12.93 5.46 -3.10
CA LEU A 58 -12.30 5.04 -1.85
C LEU A 58 -13.21 4.04 -1.11
N ALA A 59 -12.69 2.87 -0.82
CA ALA A 59 -13.38 1.79 -0.11
C ALA A 59 -12.52 1.18 1.00
N SER A 60 -11.54 1.94 1.53
CA SER A 60 -10.66 1.53 2.64
C SER A 60 -10.02 0.14 2.43
N GLY A 61 -9.56 -0.15 1.20
CA GLY A 61 -8.99 -1.44 0.84
C GLY A 61 -9.98 -2.59 0.66
N LYS A 62 -11.27 -2.39 0.98
CA LYS A 62 -12.31 -3.43 0.93
C LYS A 62 -13.06 -3.51 -0.41
N GLY A 63 -12.84 -2.55 -1.31
CA GLY A 63 -13.53 -2.46 -2.60
C GLY A 63 -12.87 -3.25 -3.75
N VAL A 64 -11.95 -4.17 -3.45
CA VAL A 64 -11.27 -5.01 -4.44
C VAL A 64 -11.61 -6.46 -4.18
N PHE A 65 -12.23 -7.10 -5.18
CA PHE A 65 -12.61 -8.51 -5.16
C PHE A 65 -11.78 -9.26 -6.20
N ILE A 66 -11.31 -10.45 -5.83
CA ILE A 66 -10.53 -11.35 -6.69
C ILE A 66 -11.33 -12.64 -6.83
N PRO A 67 -12.37 -12.65 -7.67
CA PRO A 67 -13.25 -13.81 -7.85
C PRO A 67 -12.52 -14.97 -8.53
N ASP A 68 -12.93 -16.19 -8.20
CA ASP A 68 -12.42 -17.41 -8.84
C ASP A 68 -13.33 -17.92 -9.98
N SER A 69 -14.52 -17.32 -10.11
CA SER A 69 -15.48 -17.67 -11.18
C SER A 69 -16.18 -16.43 -11.77
N LYS A 70 -16.81 -16.59 -12.95
CA LYS A 70 -17.63 -15.54 -13.56
C LYS A 70 -18.85 -15.19 -12.70
N GLU A 71 -19.45 -16.19 -12.08
CA GLU A 71 -20.59 -16.04 -11.17
C GLU A 71 -20.23 -15.20 -9.95
N GLU A 72 -19.03 -15.39 -9.42
CA GLU A 72 -18.51 -14.54 -8.34
C GLU A 72 -18.20 -13.13 -8.80
N CYS A 73 -17.65 -12.95 -10.02
CA CYS A 73 -17.49 -11.63 -10.62
C CYS A 73 -18.83 -10.88 -10.70
N VAL A 74 -19.87 -11.56 -11.16
CA VAL A 74 -21.22 -10.98 -11.25
C VAL A 74 -21.72 -10.59 -9.85
N ARG A 75 -21.67 -11.51 -8.87
CA ARG A 75 -22.11 -11.22 -7.50
C ARG A 75 -21.35 -10.04 -6.88
N ALA A 76 -20.02 -10.00 -7.03
CA ALA A 76 -19.21 -8.89 -6.53
C ALA A 76 -19.61 -7.55 -7.17
N THR A 77 -19.83 -7.55 -8.47
CA THR A 77 -20.28 -6.36 -9.21
C THR A 77 -21.66 -5.89 -8.76
N GLU A 78 -22.63 -6.80 -8.64
CA GLU A 78 -23.97 -6.49 -8.15
C GLU A 78 -23.94 -5.95 -6.71
N SER A 79 -23.13 -6.53 -5.84
CA SER A 79 -22.98 -6.06 -4.45
C SER A 79 -22.47 -4.62 -4.39
N ILE A 80 -21.50 -4.25 -5.25
CA ILE A 80 -20.99 -2.88 -5.34
C ILE A 80 -22.10 -1.93 -5.79
N PHE A 81 -22.81 -2.24 -6.89
CA PHE A 81 -23.88 -1.38 -7.40
C PHE A 81 -25.09 -1.30 -6.46
N ASN A 82 -25.35 -2.32 -5.65
CA ASN A 82 -26.39 -2.33 -4.61
C ASN A 82 -26.03 -1.49 -3.37
N GLY A 83 -24.93 -0.71 -3.42
CA GLY A 83 -24.63 0.30 -2.44
C GLY A 83 -23.70 -0.12 -1.31
N GLN A 84 -23.03 -1.27 -1.39
CA GLN A 84 -22.06 -1.74 -0.38
C GLN A 84 -20.99 -0.68 -0.05
N PHE A 85 -20.63 0.18 -1.00
CA PHE A 85 -19.63 1.25 -0.84
C PHE A 85 -20.21 2.65 -1.08
N GLY A 86 -21.53 2.83 -0.97
CA GLY A 86 -22.18 4.11 -1.19
C GLY A 86 -21.81 4.72 -2.56
N LYS A 87 -21.45 6.01 -2.58
CA LYS A 87 -21.08 6.72 -3.82
C LYS A 87 -19.85 6.13 -4.54
N SER A 88 -18.97 5.43 -3.83
CA SER A 88 -17.81 4.76 -4.43
C SER A 88 -18.20 3.57 -5.31
N GLY A 89 -19.44 3.08 -5.20
CA GLY A 89 -20.00 2.00 -5.99
C GLY A 89 -20.77 2.44 -7.23
N ASN A 90 -20.83 3.73 -7.57
CA ASN A 90 -21.53 4.22 -8.75
C ASN A 90 -20.87 3.80 -10.06
N MET A 91 -19.62 3.38 -10.02
CA MET A 91 -18.85 2.84 -11.14
C MET A 91 -17.99 1.68 -10.67
N VAL A 92 -17.80 0.70 -11.52
CA VAL A 92 -16.93 -0.45 -11.26
C VAL A 92 -15.86 -0.52 -12.35
N VAL A 93 -14.65 -0.87 -11.94
CA VAL A 93 -13.56 -1.21 -12.86
C VAL A 93 -13.37 -2.71 -12.82
N LEU A 94 -13.55 -3.35 -13.98
CA LEU A 94 -13.18 -4.74 -14.20
C LEU A 94 -11.77 -4.75 -14.76
N GLU A 95 -10.87 -5.53 -14.17
CA GLU A 95 -9.48 -5.61 -14.61
C GLU A 95 -9.06 -7.04 -14.89
N GLU A 96 -8.19 -7.24 -15.85
CA GLU A 96 -7.46 -8.50 -16.04
C GLU A 96 -6.75 -8.89 -14.74
N LYS A 97 -6.94 -10.12 -14.26
CA LYS A 97 -6.18 -10.66 -13.14
C LYS A 97 -4.76 -10.96 -13.59
N ILE A 98 -3.84 -10.06 -13.28
CA ILE A 98 -2.41 -10.24 -13.54
C ILE A 98 -1.76 -11.00 -12.38
N HIS A 99 -0.61 -11.61 -12.63
CA HIS A 99 0.09 -12.47 -11.67
C HIS A 99 1.57 -12.08 -11.56
N GLY A 100 2.07 -12.09 -10.35
CA GLY A 100 3.46 -11.80 -10.00
C GLY A 100 3.56 -11.35 -8.54
N PRO A 101 4.77 -11.20 -8.01
CA PRO A 101 4.97 -10.57 -6.72
C PRO A 101 4.69 -9.07 -6.79
N GLU A 102 4.13 -8.53 -5.70
CA GLU A 102 3.87 -7.11 -5.55
C GLU A 102 5.07 -6.39 -4.95
N VAL A 103 5.26 -5.13 -5.30
CA VAL A 103 6.27 -4.23 -4.74
C VAL A 103 5.74 -2.82 -4.69
N SER A 104 6.07 -2.10 -3.62
CA SER A 104 5.72 -0.71 -3.40
C SER A 104 6.92 0.19 -3.72
N VAL A 105 6.74 1.13 -4.63
CA VAL A 105 7.73 2.14 -4.99
C VAL A 105 7.18 3.51 -4.66
N PHE A 106 8.02 4.39 -4.14
CA PHE A 106 7.61 5.71 -3.69
C PHE A 106 8.45 6.78 -4.38
N ALA A 107 7.80 7.81 -4.87
CA ALA A 107 8.45 9.02 -5.35
C ALA A 107 7.94 10.25 -4.61
N LEU A 108 8.83 11.08 -4.11
CA LEU A 108 8.51 12.43 -3.66
C LEU A 108 8.61 13.36 -4.86
N CYS A 109 7.49 13.95 -5.30
CA CYS A 109 7.37 14.77 -6.49
C CYS A 109 7.10 16.24 -6.13
N ASP A 110 7.77 17.19 -6.78
CA ASP A 110 7.60 18.63 -6.57
C ASP A 110 6.80 19.33 -7.68
N GLY A 111 6.22 18.55 -8.57
CA GLY A 111 5.49 18.99 -9.76
C GLY A 111 6.27 18.76 -11.05
N THR A 112 7.58 18.86 -11.04
CA THR A 112 8.43 18.68 -12.23
C THR A 112 9.53 17.65 -12.02
N LYS A 113 10.06 17.58 -10.82
CA LYS A 113 11.13 16.68 -10.42
C LYS A 113 10.64 15.68 -9.37
N TYR A 114 11.39 14.64 -9.20
CA TYR A 114 11.10 13.62 -8.18
C TYR A 114 12.37 13.04 -7.57
N ILE A 115 12.22 12.49 -6.39
CA ILE A 115 13.24 11.74 -5.67
C ILE A 115 12.63 10.39 -5.32
N LEU A 116 13.35 9.30 -5.58
CA LEU A 116 12.93 7.97 -5.17
C LEU A 116 13.24 7.75 -3.70
N LEU A 117 12.24 7.26 -2.97
CA LEU A 117 12.39 6.79 -1.59
C LEU A 117 12.70 5.27 -1.59
N PRO A 118 13.14 4.69 -0.46
CA PRO A 118 13.31 3.26 -0.36
C PRO A 118 12.05 2.50 -0.77
N SER A 119 12.21 1.41 -1.50
CA SER A 119 11.10 0.52 -1.86
C SER A 119 10.69 -0.34 -0.68
N ALA A 120 9.47 -0.84 -0.69
CA ALA A 120 8.99 -1.78 0.33
C ALA A 120 8.17 -2.91 -0.29
N GLN A 121 8.00 -3.97 0.48
CA GLN A 121 7.06 -5.04 0.15
C GLN A 121 6.22 -5.33 1.38
N ASP A 122 4.89 -5.34 1.21
CA ASP A 122 3.92 -5.57 2.27
C ASP A 122 3.34 -7.00 2.22
N HIS A 123 2.76 -7.43 3.33
CA HIS A 123 2.05 -8.69 3.49
C HIS A 123 0.57 -8.40 3.68
N LYS A 124 -0.18 -8.40 2.58
CA LYS A 124 -1.61 -8.01 2.57
C LYS A 124 -2.56 -9.05 3.15
N ARG A 125 -2.16 -10.32 3.14
CA ARG A 125 -3.02 -11.42 3.60
C ARG A 125 -2.97 -11.57 5.12
N LEU A 126 -4.14 -11.88 5.71
CA LEU A 126 -4.29 -12.01 7.15
C LEU A 126 -3.46 -13.16 7.73
N ASN A 127 -3.53 -14.34 7.10
CA ASN A 127 -2.93 -15.56 7.62
C ASN A 127 -1.54 -15.80 7.05
N GLU A 128 -0.77 -16.63 7.73
CA GLU A 128 0.53 -17.11 7.26
C GLU A 128 0.46 -17.73 5.86
N GLU A 129 1.60 -17.80 5.18
CA GLU A 129 1.73 -18.30 3.81
C GLU A 129 0.88 -17.49 2.79
N ASP A 130 0.65 -16.21 3.08
CA ASP A 130 -0.17 -15.30 2.27
C ASP A 130 -1.59 -15.84 1.97
N LYS A 131 -2.22 -16.44 2.98
CA LYS A 131 -3.59 -16.98 2.91
C LYS A 131 -4.61 -16.07 3.59
N GLY A 132 -5.89 -16.40 3.42
CA GLY A 132 -6.99 -15.67 4.05
C GLY A 132 -7.37 -14.37 3.35
N PRO A 133 -8.19 -13.52 4.00
CA PRO A 133 -8.67 -12.29 3.41
C PRO A 133 -7.56 -11.24 3.27
N ASN A 134 -7.77 -10.28 2.36
CA ASN A 134 -6.95 -9.08 2.26
C ASN A 134 -7.17 -8.20 3.48
N THR A 135 -6.11 -7.53 3.91
CA THR A 135 -6.08 -6.58 5.03
C THR A 135 -5.48 -5.24 4.59
N GLY A 136 -5.32 -4.32 5.51
CA GLY A 136 -4.54 -3.09 5.30
C GLY A 136 -3.02 -3.30 5.33
N GLY A 137 -2.56 -4.54 5.52
CA GLY A 137 -1.16 -4.92 5.70
C GLY A 137 -0.90 -5.49 7.10
N MET A 138 -0.32 -6.69 7.14
CA MET A 138 0.06 -7.41 8.38
C MET A 138 1.52 -7.21 8.76
N GLY A 139 2.28 -6.57 7.88
CA GLY A 139 3.68 -6.25 8.04
C GLY A 139 4.31 -5.89 6.70
N ALA A 140 5.52 -5.36 6.75
CA ALA A 140 6.27 -4.98 5.56
C ALA A 140 7.77 -5.05 5.83
N TYR A 141 8.55 -4.97 4.76
CA TYR A 141 10.01 -4.81 4.85
C TYR A 141 10.54 -3.88 3.76
N SER A 142 11.70 -3.30 4.02
CA SER A 142 12.38 -2.36 3.13
C SER A 142 13.91 -2.51 3.27
N PRO A 143 14.69 -2.34 2.17
CA PRO A 143 14.21 -2.24 0.79
C PRO A 143 13.67 -3.58 0.29
N ALA A 144 12.91 -3.59 -0.80
CA ALA A 144 12.43 -4.82 -1.44
C ALA A 144 13.52 -5.42 -2.36
N PRO A 145 14.11 -6.60 -2.05
CA PRO A 145 15.18 -7.19 -2.89
C PRO A 145 14.70 -7.59 -4.28
N LEU A 146 13.38 -7.78 -4.43
CA LEU A 146 12.73 -8.03 -5.73
C LEU A 146 13.01 -6.90 -6.73
N LEU A 147 13.22 -5.67 -6.25
CA LEU A 147 13.46 -4.50 -7.07
C LEU A 147 14.94 -4.43 -7.50
N THR A 148 15.33 -5.29 -8.43
CA THR A 148 16.67 -5.26 -9.03
C THR A 148 16.91 -3.94 -9.77
N LYS A 149 18.18 -3.61 -10.02
CA LYS A 149 18.56 -2.41 -10.80
C LYS A 149 17.83 -2.34 -12.15
N ASN A 150 17.72 -3.45 -12.85
CA ASN A 150 17.05 -3.53 -14.15
C ASN A 150 15.54 -3.23 -14.01
N TYR A 151 14.87 -3.77 -13.00
CA TYR A 151 13.46 -3.45 -12.76
C TYR A 151 13.29 -1.98 -12.36
N LEU A 152 14.17 -1.43 -11.54
CA LEU A 152 14.11 -0.02 -11.15
C LEU A 152 14.26 0.90 -12.37
N GLU A 153 15.22 0.65 -13.25
CA GLU A 153 15.41 1.43 -14.49
C GLU A 153 14.16 1.36 -15.39
N ARG A 154 13.54 0.20 -15.52
CA ARG A 154 12.28 0.05 -16.27
C ARG A 154 11.14 0.80 -15.61
N ILE A 155 10.97 0.69 -14.30
CA ILE A 155 9.92 1.39 -13.54
C ILE A 155 10.06 2.90 -13.68
N ILE A 156 11.28 3.43 -13.61
CA ILE A 156 11.54 4.85 -13.84
C ILE A 156 11.06 5.25 -15.24
N LYS A 157 11.55 4.57 -16.27
CA LYS A 157 11.32 4.92 -17.67
C LYS A 157 9.87 4.66 -18.13
N GLU A 158 9.29 3.54 -17.70
CA GLU A 158 8.00 3.07 -18.23
C GLU A 158 6.81 3.54 -17.36
N ILE A 159 7.05 3.95 -16.09
CA ILE A 159 5.98 4.25 -15.14
C ILE A 159 6.14 5.63 -14.50
N ILE A 160 7.27 5.90 -13.81
CA ILE A 160 7.40 7.11 -12.98
C ILE A 160 7.48 8.36 -13.85
N GLU A 161 8.41 8.41 -14.79
CA GLU A 161 8.57 9.56 -15.70
C GLU A 161 7.31 9.82 -16.54
N PRO A 162 6.67 8.80 -17.16
CA PRO A 162 5.40 9.00 -17.84
C PRO A 162 4.28 9.51 -16.93
N THR A 163 4.23 9.06 -15.66
CA THR A 163 3.24 9.56 -14.69
C THR A 163 3.42 11.05 -14.44
N ILE A 164 4.65 11.50 -14.16
CA ILE A 164 4.93 12.92 -13.89
C ILE A 164 4.69 13.77 -15.13
N ASN A 165 5.12 13.29 -16.29
CA ASN A 165 4.91 13.99 -17.57
C ASN A 165 3.42 14.15 -17.89
N GLU A 166 2.60 13.11 -17.67
CA GLU A 166 1.16 13.20 -17.94
C GLU A 166 0.43 14.09 -16.93
N LEU A 167 0.85 14.11 -15.65
CA LEU A 167 0.36 15.09 -14.67
C LEU A 167 0.61 16.52 -15.16
N ASN A 168 1.82 16.81 -15.61
CA ASN A 168 2.19 18.12 -16.14
C ASN A 168 1.42 18.46 -17.43
N LYS A 169 1.29 17.54 -18.36
CA LYS A 169 0.51 17.70 -19.60
C LYS A 169 -0.96 18.02 -19.32
N LYS A 170 -1.53 17.43 -18.27
CA LYS A 170 -2.90 17.72 -17.81
C LYS A 170 -2.99 18.97 -16.91
N ASN A 171 -1.89 19.73 -16.75
CA ASN A 171 -1.80 20.90 -15.87
C ASN A 171 -2.16 20.62 -14.41
N ILE A 172 -1.82 19.43 -13.91
CA ILE A 172 -2.02 19.04 -12.52
C ILE A 172 -0.74 19.32 -11.73
N ASP A 173 -0.74 20.39 -10.93
CA ASP A 173 0.38 20.70 -10.01
C ASP A 173 0.39 19.72 -8.83
N TYR A 174 1.12 18.63 -9.01
CA TYR A 174 1.22 17.57 -7.99
C TYR A 174 2.49 17.76 -7.16
N LYS A 175 2.33 18.00 -5.85
CA LYS A 175 3.45 18.10 -4.91
C LYS A 175 3.20 17.18 -3.71
N GLY A 176 4.07 16.20 -3.53
CA GLY A 176 3.98 15.23 -2.46
C GLY A 176 4.40 13.83 -2.88
N VAL A 177 4.05 12.86 -2.06
CA VAL A 177 4.38 11.45 -2.29
C VAL A 177 3.39 10.83 -3.28
N ILE A 178 3.93 10.15 -4.29
CA ILE A 178 3.20 9.22 -5.13
C ILE A 178 3.66 7.81 -4.74
N TYR A 179 2.74 6.99 -4.30
CA TYR A 179 2.92 5.56 -4.11
C TYR A 179 2.51 4.85 -5.40
N PHE A 180 3.38 4.00 -5.90
CA PHE A 180 3.16 3.12 -7.03
C PHE A 180 3.05 1.68 -6.50
N GLY A 181 1.84 1.13 -6.45
CA GLY A 181 1.61 -0.30 -6.23
C GLY A 181 1.87 -1.03 -7.53
N LEU A 182 2.89 -1.87 -7.57
CA LEU A 182 3.35 -2.54 -8.79
C LEU A 182 3.26 -4.04 -8.63
N MET A 183 2.96 -4.73 -9.73
CA MET A 183 3.14 -6.17 -9.87
C MET A 183 4.25 -6.45 -10.87
N ILE A 184 5.23 -7.25 -10.48
CA ILE A 184 6.31 -7.69 -11.36
C ILE A 184 5.84 -8.93 -12.11
N THR A 185 5.35 -8.73 -13.32
CA THR A 185 4.84 -9.80 -14.17
C THR A 185 5.95 -10.38 -15.07
N LYS A 186 5.66 -11.48 -15.78
CA LYS A 186 6.57 -12.04 -16.79
C LYS A 186 6.90 -11.07 -17.93
N SER A 187 5.99 -10.12 -18.22
CA SER A 187 6.21 -9.09 -19.25
C SER A 187 6.88 -7.82 -18.71
N GLY A 188 7.06 -7.71 -17.40
CA GLY A 188 7.66 -6.58 -16.72
C GLY A 188 6.75 -5.95 -15.65
N PRO A 189 7.14 -4.80 -15.10
CA PRO A 189 6.37 -4.12 -14.07
C PRO A 189 5.06 -3.57 -14.64
N LYS A 190 3.97 -3.73 -13.90
CA LYS A 190 2.65 -3.14 -14.21
C LYS A 190 2.09 -2.43 -12.97
N VAL A 191 1.49 -1.27 -13.18
CA VAL A 191 0.82 -0.54 -12.10
C VAL A 191 -0.49 -1.22 -11.75
N ILE A 192 -0.66 -1.55 -10.46
CA ILE A 192 -1.90 -2.06 -9.88
C ILE A 192 -2.77 -0.89 -9.42
N GLU A 193 -2.15 0.07 -8.73
CA GLU A 193 -2.81 1.25 -8.16
C GLU A 193 -1.81 2.36 -7.86
N TYR A 194 -2.33 3.57 -7.73
CA TYR A 194 -1.63 4.71 -7.14
C TYR A 194 -2.23 5.04 -5.78
N ASN A 195 -1.38 5.54 -4.86
CA ASN A 195 -1.86 6.27 -3.70
C ASN A 195 -1.13 7.63 -3.62
N CYS A 196 -1.86 8.65 -3.15
CA CYS A 196 -1.35 10.03 -3.02
C CYS A 196 -0.78 10.30 -1.62
N ARG A 197 -0.22 9.28 -1.00
CA ARG A 197 0.31 9.24 0.36
C ARG A 197 1.25 8.05 0.50
N PHE A 198 1.90 7.97 1.66
CA PHE A 198 2.61 6.74 2.01
C PHE A 198 1.67 5.54 2.19
N GLY A 199 2.20 4.35 1.98
CA GLY A 199 1.58 3.11 2.42
C GLY A 199 1.64 2.95 3.93
N ASP A 200 0.80 2.11 4.47
CA ASP A 200 0.76 1.70 5.86
C ASP A 200 0.54 0.16 5.88
N PRO A 201 1.59 -0.63 6.20
CA PRO A 201 2.73 -0.30 7.06
C PRO A 201 4.06 0.03 6.36
N GLU A 202 4.09 0.30 5.06
CA GLU A 202 5.35 0.56 4.35
C GLU A 202 6.07 1.82 4.87
N CYS A 203 5.33 2.87 5.23
CA CYS A 203 5.91 4.10 5.77
C CYS A 203 6.80 3.81 6.98
N GLN A 204 6.33 2.94 7.87
CA GLN A 204 7.02 2.57 9.09
C GLN A 204 8.34 1.83 8.80
N THR A 205 8.46 1.18 7.64
CA THR A 205 9.70 0.50 7.25
C THR A 205 10.66 1.39 6.46
N ILE A 206 10.17 2.35 5.68
CA ILE A 206 11.06 3.18 4.86
C ILE A 206 11.64 4.37 5.60
N MET A 207 10.86 4.99 6.51
CA MET A 207 11.31 6.18 7.25
C MET A 207 12.58 5.95 8.06
N PRO A 208 12.73 4.85 8.80
CA PRO A 208 13.93 4.59 9.58
C PRO A 208 15.20 4.40 8.76
N LEU A 209 15.07 4.07 7.46
CA LEU A 209 16.22 3.88 6.56
C LEU A 209 16.74 5.17 5.94
N MET A 210 16.06 6.30 6.16
CA MET A 210 16.49 7.58 5.59
C MET A 210 17.45 8.27 6.55
N ASP A 211 18.70 8.45 6.13
CA ASP A 211 19.72 9.18 6.90
C ASP A 211 19.58 10.70 6.74
N GLN A 212 18.90 11.14 5.68
CA GLN A 212 18.63 12.53 5.42
C GLN A 212 17.33 13.01 6.11
N SER A 213 17.33 14.25 6.61
CA SER A 213 16.13 14.85 7.20
C SER A 213 14.96 14.87 6.23
N PHE A 214 13.95 14.04 6.49
CA PHE A 214 12.75 13.97 5.67
C PHE A 214 11.95 15.28 5.67
N VAL A 215 11.96 16.00 6.80
CA VAL A 215 11.32 17.33 6.90
C VAL A 215 11.92 18.31 5.88
N PHE A 216 13.23 18.32 5.72
CA PHE A 216 13.92 19.16 4.74
C PHE A 216 13.54 18.77 3.29
N LEU A 217 13.41 17.49 3.00
CA LEU A 217 12.94 17.01 1.69
C LEU A 217 11.50 17.46 1.41
N LEU A 218 10.61 17.37 2.41
CA LEU A 218 9.22 17.83 2.29
C LEU A 218 9.14 19.35 2.07
N GLU A 219 9.98 20.12 2.74
CA GLU A 219 10.07 21.56 2.53
C GLU A 219 10.49 21.88 1.09
N LYS A 220 11.58 21.30 0.59
CA LYS A 220 12.03 21.45 -0.79
C LYS A 220 10.95 21.05 -1.79
N CYS A 221 10.30 19.91 -1.56
CA CYS A 221 9.19 19.42 -2.38
C CYS A 221 8.03 20.44 -2.45
N SER A 222 7.63 20.97 -1.31
CA SER A 222 6.53 21.93 -1.23
C SER A 222 6.81 23.24 -1.99
N MET A 223 8.09 23.65 -2.01
CA MET A 223 8.56 24.85 -2.70
C MET A 223 8.82 24.65 -4.21
N GLY A 224 8.82 23.40 -4.70
CA GLY A 224 9.18 23.10 -6.09
C GLY A 224 10.67 23.13 -6.34
N ASN A 225 11.48 22.87 -5.33
CA ASN A 225 12.93 23.02 -5.32
C ASN A 225 13.69 21.69 -5.14
N LEU A 226 13.10 20.56 -5.50
CA LEU A 226 13.83 19.29 -5.55
C LEU A 226 14.91 19.39 -6.64
N ILE A 227 16.11 18.90 -6.34
CA ILE A 227 17.23 18.97 -7.30
C ILE A 227 17.19 17.82 -8.32
N GLY A 228 16.16 17.00 -8.34
CA GLY A 228 15.94 15.90 -9.31
C GLY A 228 17.11 14.93 -9.40
N SER A 229 16.86 13.62 -9.43
CA SER A 229 17.88 12.55 -9.40
C SER A 229 18.80 12.54 -8.15
N GLU A 230 18.50 13.30 -7.11
CA GLU A 230 19.18 13.09 -5.83
C GLU A 230 18.86 11.69 -5.34
N LYS A 231 19.91 10.89 -5.18
CA LYS A 231 19.83 9.69 -4.36
C LYS A 231 19.63 10.16 -2.93
N ILE A 232 18.57 9.73 -2.29
CA ILE A 232 18.44 9.93 -0.86
C ILE A 232 19.56 9.13 -0.20
N ASP A 233 20.26 9.76 0.73
CA ASP A 233 21.19 9.05 1.60
C ASP A 233 20.35 8.10 2.46
N THR A 234 20.58 6.82 2.28
CA THR A 234 19.93 5.74 3.01
C THR A 234 20.95 4.95 3.78
N SER A 235 20.56 4.50 4.95
CA SER A 235 21.32 3.54 5.74
C SER A 235 21.61 2.27 4.93
N ASP A 236 22.75 1.65 5.18
CA ASP A 236 23.09 0.31 4.64
C ASP A 236 22.30 -0.82 5.34
N LYS A 237 21.40 -0.46 6.27
CA LYS A 237 20.54 -1.41 6.97
C LYS A 237 19.30 -1.77 6.15
N VAL A 238 18.63 -2.82 6.61
CA VAL A 238 17.28 -3.18 6.22
C VAL A 238 16.32 -2.97 7.39
N SER A 239 15.04 -2.83 7.09
CA SER A 239 14.00 -2.59 8.08
C SER A 239 12.82 -3.54 7.88
N GLY A 240 12.16 -3.92 8.96
CA GLY A 240 10.95 -4.74 8.93
C GLY A 240 9.95 -4.28 9.98
N CYS A 241 8.69 -4.46 9.65
CA CYS A 241 7.55 -4.12 10.47
C CYS A 241 6.63 -5.33 10.63
N VAL A 242 6.20 -5.61 11.86
CA VAL A 242 5.16 -6.60 12.16
C VAL A 242 3.98 -5.88 12.82
N ILE A 243 2.76 -6.16 12.35
CA ILE A 243 1.55 -5.52 12.85
C ILE A 243 0.86 -6.43 13.87
N ALA A 244 0.61 -5.88 15.06
CA ALA A 244 -0.28 -6.48 16.05
C ALA A 244 -1.72 -6.00 15.83
N THR A 245 -2.66 -6.93 15.71
CA THR A 245 -4.07 -6.67 15.38
C THR A 245 -5.02 -7.16 16.46
N SER A 246 -6.21 -6.59 16.52
CA SER A 246 -7.32 -7.10 17.30
C SER A 246 -7.90 -8.38 16.70
N LYS A 247 -8.31 -9.34 17.53
CA LYS A 247 -9.02 -10.55 17.10
C LYS A 247 -10.27 -10.22 16.30
N GLY A 248 -10.39 -10.83 15.13
CA GLY A 248 -11.51 -10.60 14.20
C GLY A 248 -11.18 -9.66 13.05
N TYR A 249 -10.11 -8.86 13.14
CA TYR A 249 -9.62 -8.06 12.00
C TYR A 249 -9.37 -8.94 10.76
N PRO A 250 -9.70 -8.51 9.52
CA PRO A 250 -10.19 -7.20 9.08
C PRO A 250 -11.72 -7.03 9.13
N HIS A 251 -12.45 -8.01 9.69
CA HIS A 251 -13.91 -7.98 9.80
C HIS A 251 -14.35 -7.28 11.11
N GLU A 252 -15.27 -7.89 11.83
CA GLU A 252 -15.74 -7.37 13.12
C GLU A 252 -14.73 -7.69 14.22
N TYR A 253 -14.36 -6.69 15.00
CA TYR A 253 -13.46 -6.79 16.15
C TYR A 253 -13.97 -5.92 17.30
N LYS A 254 -13.56 -6.29 18.52
CA LYS A 254 -13.82 -5.51 19.73
C LYS A 254 -12.63 -4.63 20.05
N THR A 255 -12.89 -3.50 20.70
CA THR A 255 -11.90 -2.52 21.16
C THR A 255 -12.04 -2.26 22.67
N GLY A 256 -11.18 -1.41 23.23
CA GLY A 256 -11.21 -1.04 24.65
C GLY A 256 -10.45 -2.00 25.58
N PHE A 257 -9.61 -2.88 25.04
CA PHE A 257 -8.79 -3.77 25.87
C PHE A 257 -7.47 -3.07 26.27
N PRO A 258 -7.07 -3.13 27.57
CA PRO A 258 -5.81 -2.59 28.03
C PRO A 258 -4.61 -3.22 27.31
N ILE A 259 -3.71 -2.37 26.81
CA ILE A 259 -2.46 -2.78 26.18
C ILE A 259 -1.35 -2.74 27.20
N LYS A 260 -0.68 -3.86 27.42
CA LYS A 260 0.49 -3.99 28.29
C LYS A 260 1.73 -4.08 27.41
N ILE A 261 2.67 -3.17 27.62
CA ILE A 261 3.96 -3.16 26.94
C ILE A 261 5.02 -3.40 28.02
N GLY A 262 5.76 -4.50 27.90
CA GLY A 262 6.87 -4.84 28.77
C GLY A 262 8.13 -4.04 28.43
N ARG A 263 9.30 -4.61 28.69
CA ARG A 263 10.58 -3.93 28.45
C ARG A 263 10.99 -4.07 26.99
N ILE A 264 10.87 -2.99 26.25
CA ILE A 264 11.33 -2.86 24.85
C ILE A 264 12.67 -2.11 24.86
N ASP A 265 13.67 -2.63 24.12
CA ASP A 265 14.91 -1.91 23.91
C ASP A 265 14.72 -0.88 22.76
N PRO A 266 14.79 0.43 23.04
CA PRO A 266 14.57 1.45 22.03
C PRO A 266 15.68 1.48 20.96
N ASN A 267 16.84 0.85 21.21
CA ASN A 267 17.90 0.71 20.20
C ASN A 267 17.62 -0.44 19.23
N ASP A 268 16.83 -1.43 19.64
CA ASP A 268 16.47 -2.59 18.84
C ASP A 268 15.18 -2.38 18.04
N CYS A 269 14.20 -1.67 18.64
CA CYS A 269 12.85 -1.65 18.15
C CYS A 269 12.15 -0.31 18.44
N GLN A 270 11.33 0.13 17.48
CA GLN A 270 10.39 1.24 17.64
C GLN A 270 8.96 0.69 17.58
N ILE A 271 8.09 1.25 18.41
CA ILE A 271 6.66 0.94 18.40
C ILE A 271 5.91 2.18 17.93
N PHE A 272 5.03 1.99 16.96
CA PHE A 272 4.12 3.04 16.51
C PHE A 272 2.69 2.64 16.83
N ASP A 273 1.98 3.57 17.44
CA ASP A 273 0.54 3.47 17.67
C ASP A 273 -0.23 3.59 16.35
N SER A 274 -1.26 2.75 16.20
CA SER A 274 -2.22 2.80 15.09
C SER A 274 -3.64 2.94 15.65
N GLY A 275 -4.34 1.84 15.86
CA GLY A 275 -5.67 1.84 16.46
C GLY A 275 -5.57 1.76 17.99
N THR A 276 -5.16 2.84 18.63
CA THR A 276 -5.05 2.95 20.09
C THR A 276 -5.75 4.22 20.59
N SER A 277 -6.17 4.22 21.84
CA SER A 277 -6.71 5.39 22.55
C SER A 277 -6.26 5.37 24.02
N LEU A 278 -6.38 6.51 24.69
CA LEU A 278 -6.12 6.59 26.13
C LEU A 278 -7.44 6.56 26.90
N SER A 279 -7.50 5.76 27.97
CA SER A 279 -8.61 5.82 28.93
C SER A 279 -8.57 7.14 29.73
N LYS A 280 -9.62 7.39 30.51
CA LYS A 280 -9.68 8.56 31.41
C LYS A 280 -8.56 8.56 32.46
N ASP A 281 -8.08 7.36 32.80
CA ASP A 281 -7.03 7.15 33.80
C ASP A 281 -5.63 7.06 33.16
N GLY A 282 -5.53 7.30 31.84
CA GLY A 282 -4.25 7.32 31.09
C GLY A 282 -3.75 5.94 30.66
N GLU A 283 -4.57 4.89 30.78
CA GLU A 283 -4.20 3.57 30.26
C GLU A 283 -4.32 3.52 28.73
N LEU A 284 -3.36 2.87 28.08
CA LEU A 284 -3.41 2.64 26.62
C LEU A 284 -4.38 1.48 26.31
N LEU A 285 -5.35 1.73 25.42
CA LEU A 285 -6.38 0.78 25.04
C LEU A 285 -6.36 0.50 23.54
N THR A 286 -6.81 -0.70 23.14
CA THR A 286 -7.08 -0.99 21.72
C THR A 286 -8.27 -0.18 21.23
N ASP A 287 -8.16 0.45 20.05
CA ASP A 287 -9.20 1.28 19.43
C ASP A 287 -9.27 1.10 17.90
N GLY A 288 -8.79 -0.02 17.41
CA GLY A 288 -8.80 -0.32 15.98
C GLY A 288 -8.50 -1.78 15.66
N GLY A 289 -8.57 -2.12 14.39
CA GLY A 289 -8.24 -3.44 13.89
C GLY A 289 -6.75 -3.70 13.90
N ARG A 290 -5.93 -2.83 13.28
CA ARG A 290 -4.49 -2.77 13.45
C ARG A 290 -4.19 -1.88 14.64
N VAL A 291 -3.48 -2.39 15.63
CA VAL A 291 -3.32 -1.75 16.94
C VAL A 291 -1.94 -1.13 17.08
N LEU A 292 -0.89 -1.90 16.88
CA LEU A 292 0.50 -1.46 17.01
C LEU A 292 1.34 -1.95 15.84
N SER A 293 2.36 -1.17 15.49
CA SER A 293 3.40 -1.52 14.52
C SER A 293 4.73 -1.66 15.23
N ILE A 294 5.35 -2.84 15.15
CA ILE A 294 6.65 -3.13 15.73
C ILE A 294 7.68 -3.09 14.61
N VAL A 295 8.60 -2.12 14.67
CA VAL A 295 9.57 -1.82 13.61
C VAL A 295 10.98 -1.97 14.11
N CYS A 296 11.77 -2.78 13.42
CA CYS A 296 13.17 -3.01 13.74
C CYS A 296 14.05 -2.79 12.52
N GLN A 297 15.34 -2.52 12.77
CA GLN A 297 16.38 -2.36 11.77
C GLN A 297 17.60 -3.19 12.13
N ASP A 298 18.24 -3.76 11.12
CA ASP A 298 19.56 -4.38 11.26
C ASP A 298 20.27 -4.48 9.89
N LYS A 299 21.42 -5.12 9.85
CA LYS A 299 22.20 -5.37 8.62
C LYS A 299 21.56 -6.39 7.68
N ASP A 300 20.69 -7.27 8.18
CA ASP A 300 19.99 -8.28 7.40
C ASP A 300 18.57 -8.56 7.96
N PHE A 301 17.73 -9.18 7.14
CA PHE A 301 16.33 -9.42 7.48
C PHE A 301 16.12 -10.48 8.56
N ASP A 302 17.03 -11.45 8.70
CA ASP A 302 16.94 -12.46 9.76
C ASP A 302 17.01 -11.79 11.14
N LEU A 303 18.00 -10.92 11.34
CA LEU A 303 18.16 -10.16 12.56
C LEU A 303 17.01 -9.18 12.81
N VAL A 304 16.53 -8.52 11.76
CA VAL A 304 15.37 -7.60 11.86
C VAL A 304 14.17 -8.33 12.43
N PHE A 305 13.79 -9.47 11.84
CA PHE A 305 12.61 -10.19 12.28
C PHE A 305 12.80 -10.98 13.57
N GLU A 306 14.02 -11.43 13.88
CA GLU A 306 14.34 -11.96 15.21
C GLU A 306 14.07 -10.92 16.30
N LYS A 307 14.56 -9.67 16.12
CA LYS A 307 14.31 -8.54 17.02
C LYS A 307 12.82 -8.20 17.09
N ALA A 308 12.15 -8.11 15.96
CA ALA A 308 10.72 -7.77 15.91
C ALA A 308 9.88 -8.77 16.71
N TYR A 309 10.05 -10.06 16.48
CA TYR A 309 9.31 -11.10 17.20
C TYR A 309 9.73 -11.25 18.67
N LYS A 310 10.98 -10.99 19.01
CA LYS A 310 11.43 -10.92 20.42
C LYS A 310 10.68 -9.82 21.16
N ASN A 311 10.66 -8.60 20.62
CA ASN A 311 9.99 -7.46 21.24
C ASN A 311 8.46 -7.59 21.22
N LEU A 312 7.89 -8.24 20.19
CA LEU A 312 6.44 -8.47 20.11
C LEU A 312 5.91 -9.35 21.26
N LYS A 313 6.74 -10.26 21.80
CA LYS A 313 6.39 -11.08 22.99
C LYS A 313 6.23 -10.27 24.27
N GLU A 314 6.78 -9.07 24.32
CA GLU A 314 6.65 -8.13 25.44
C GLU A 314 5.33 -7.33 25.38
N ILE A 315 4.55 -7.46 24.30
CA ILE A 315 3.29 -6.75 24.07
C ILE A 315 2.13 -7.73 24.25
N ASN A 316 1.15 -7.33 25.05
CA ASN A 316 -0.02 -8.16 25.30
C ASN A 316 -1.28 -7.31 25.45
N PHE A 317 -2.36 -7.74 24.81
CA PHE A 317 -3.76 -7.31 25.02
C PHE A 317 -4.70 -8.45 24.66
N ASP A 318 -5.91 -8.44 25.18
CA ASP A 318 -6.87 -9.51 24.92
C ASP A 318 -7.18 -9.63 23.42
N GLY A 319 -6.98 -10.83 22.89
CA GLY A 319 -7.19 -11.13 21.48
C GLY A 319 -6.10 -10.58 20.54
N ILE A 320 -4.89 -10.30 21.02
CA ILE A 320 -3.76 -9.97 20.13
C ILE A 320 -3.54 -11.06 19.08
N TYR A 321 -3.40 -10.64 17.83
CA TYR A 321 -3.02 -11.49 16.71
C TYR A 321 -1.96 -10.82 15.84
N PHE A 322 -1.01 -11.59 15.35
CA PHE A 322 0.01 -11.19 14.36
C PHE A 322 0.46 -12.42 13.57
N ARG A 323 1.00 -12.21 12.39
CA ARG A 323 1.62 -13.26 11.58
C ARG A 323 3.03 -13.56 12.08
N ASN A 324 3.41 -14.84 12.12
CA ASN A 324 4.77 -15.25 12.52
C ASN A 324 5.74 -15.39 11.34
N ASP A 325 5.28 -15.18 10.13
CA ASP A 325 6.02 -15.40 8.89
C ASP A 325 6.29 -14.12 8.08
N ILE A 326 6.12 -12.93 8.69
CA ILE A 326 6.45 -11.67 8.00
C ILE A 326 7.92 -11.69 7.57
N GLY A 327 8.16 -11.35 6.30
CA GLY A 327 9.49 -11.41 5.71
C GLY A 327 9.91 -12.80 5.20
N HIS A 328 9.01 -13.79 5.13
CA HIS A 328 9.34 -15.14 4.65
C HIS A 328 9.94 -15.17 3.23
N GLN A 329 9.70 -14.12 2.42
CA GLN A 329 10.31 -14.01 1.09
C GLN A 329 11.79 -13.60 1.09
N VAL A 330 12.32 -13.13 2.23
CA VAL A 330 13.67 -12.51 2.32
C VAL A 330 14.51 -13.08 3.47
N ARG A 331 14.02 -14.15 4.09
CA ARG A 331 14.68 -14.84 5.22
C ARG A 331 15.17 -16.20 4.78
#